data_df44cf20b63334298d916cb974fa5ff5
#
_entry.id   df44cf20b63334298d916cb974fa5ff5
#
_cell.length_a   1.000
_cell.length_b   1.000
_cell.length_c   1.000
_cell.angle_alpha   90.00
_cell.angle_beta   90.00
_cell.angle_gamma   90.00
#
_symmetry.space_group_name_H-M   'P 1'
#
loop_
_entity.id
_entity.type
_entity.pdbx_description
1 polymer ?
#
loop_
_entity_poly.entity_id
_entity_poly.type
_entity_poly.pdbx_seq_one_letter_code
_entity_poly.pdbx_strand_id
1 'polypeptide(L)'
;LDQAISAGVGSDGQQVAVVTRENQLVVLQDGKVQWRQTLNAQSFTPPLVAGARVFVLQADRSVVAFDGATGRKLWTQQRAGEPLVLKQAGVLLPVKNTLVAGLSGRLVGMDPNTGVIRWESAIATPRGTNDIERLVDLVYPYDRQGDVVCVRAFQSQVGCVNADRGQSVWTRPVANERGIGGNEQLVIAPQSNGVVQALNRANGERVWDTERLKYRTLSAPLVTPRGVLLADNASWLYVLS
;
A
#
# COMPACT_ATOMS: atom_id res chain seq x y z
N LEU A 1 -17.89 -13.40 -11.91
CA LEU A 1 -16.94 -14.39 -11.34
C LEU A 1 -17.67 -15.22 -10.30
N ASP A 2 -17.63 -16.54 -10.44
CA ASP A 2 -18.25 -17.47 -9.48
C ASP A 2 -17.29 -17.84 -8.32
N GLN A 3 -16.28 -17.01 -8.07
CA GLN A 3 -15.23 -17.23 -7.07
C GLN A 3 -15.11 -16.05 -6.11
N ALA A 4 -14.85 -16.34 -4.85
CA ALA A 4 -14.62 -15.31 -3.85
C ALA A 4 -13.29 -14.58 -4.11
N ILE A 5 -13.32 -13.25 -4.05
CA ILE A 5 -12.15 -12.39 -4.25
C ILE A 5 -11.37 -12.27 -2.92
N SER A 6 -10.05 -12.39 -2.99
CA SER A 6 -9.12 -12.14 -1.88
C SER A 6 -8.49 -10.76 -1.96
N ALA A 7 -8.22 -10.25 -3.17
CA ALA A 7 -7.63 -8.94 -3.40
C ALA A 7 -8.14 -8.31 -4.71
N GLY A 8 -8.42 -7.05 -4.68
CA GLY A 8 -8.90 -6.28 -5.83
C GLY A 8 -9.78 -5.12 -5.37
N VAL A 9 -10.19 -4.26 -6.27
CA VAL A 9 -10.07 -4.32 -7.75
C VAL A 9 -8.89 -3.44 -8.17
N GLY A 10 -8.06 -3.91 -9.12
CA GLY A 10 -7.14 -3.06 -9.85
C GLY A 10 -7.68 -2.78 -11.26
N SER A 11 -7.53 -1.56 -11.76
CA SER A 11 -8.00 -1.20 -13.10
C SER A 11 -7.20 -0.03 -13.67
N ASP A 12 -7.05 -0.01 -14.99
CA ASP A 12 -6.54 1.14 -15.76
C ASP A 12 -7.67 1.86 -16.55
N GLY A 13 -8.93 1.46 -16.30
CA GLY A 13 -10.10 1.97 -17.00
C GLY A 13 -10.53 1.11 -18.20
N GLN A 14 -9.68 0.23 -18.70
CA GLN A 14 -9.97 -0.72 -19.79
C GLN A 14 -10.02 -2.15 -19.27
N GLN A 15 -9.03 -2.54 -18.52
CA GLN A 15 -8.93 -3.85 -17.88
C GLN A 15 -9.19 -3.77 -16.39
N VAL A 16 -9.73 -4.86 -15.86
CA VAL A 16 -9.98 -5.05 -14.43
C VAL A 16 -9.27 -6.33 -13.99
N ALA A 17 -8.50 -6.25 -12.93
CA ALA A 17 -7.77 -7.38 -12.37
C ALA A 17 -8.19 -7.64 -10.92
N VAL A 18 -8.39 -8.92 -10.58
CA VAL A 18 -8.69 -9.38 -9.22
C VAL A 18 -7.89 -10.65 -8.90
N VAL A 19 -7.66 -10.90 -7.62
CA VAL A 19 -7.13 -12.19 -7.16
C VAL A 19 -8.21 -12.92 -6.38
N THR A 20 -8.43 -14.20 -6.68
CA THR A 20 -9.41 -15.04 -6.01
C THR A 20 -8.79 -15.72 -4.76
N ARG A 21 -9.64 -16.30 -3.91
CA ARG A 21 -9.18 -17.06 -2.73
C ARG A 21 -8.44 -18.33 -3.11
N GLU A 22 -8.64 -18.84 -4.32
CA GLU A 22 -7.91 -19.97 -4.89
C GLU A 22 -6.57 -19.57 -5.56
N ASN A 23 -6.05 -18.38 -5.24
CA ASN A 23 -4.81 -17.82 -5.79
C ASN A 23 -4.81 -17.67 -7.31
N GLN A 24 -5.95 -17.39 -7.91
CA GLN A 24 -6.02 -17.08 -9.34
C GLN A 24 -6.04 -15.57 -9.56
N LEU A 25 -5.11 -15.07 -10.33
CA LEU A 25 -5.20 -13.75 -10.95
C LEU A 25 -6.14 -13.84 -12.14
N VAL A 26 -7.22 -13.06 -12.13
CA VAL A 26 -8.21 -13.01 -13.21
C VAL A 26 -8.25 -11.62 -13.77
N VAL A 27 -8.08 -11.50 -15.08
CA VAL A 27 -8.20 -10.23 -15.80
C VAL A 27 -9.41 -10.25 -16.70
N LEU A 28 -10.20 -9.18 -16.60
CA LEU A 28 -11.41 -8.96 -17.35
C LEU A 28 -11.28 -7.69 -18.20
N GLN A 29 -11.93 -7.70 -19.34
CA GLN A 29 -12.15 -6.53 -20.19
C GLN A 29 -13.58 -6.58 -20.71
N ASP A 30 -14.31 -5.47 -20.69
CA ASP A 30 -15.73 -5.38 -21.08
C ASP A 30 -16.62 -6.44 -20.41
N GLY A 31 -16.36 -6.71 -19.12
CA GLY A 31 -17.08 -7.70 -18.32
C GLY A 31 -16.76 -9.16 -18.64
N LYS A 32 -15.86 -9.44 -19.61
CA LYS A 32 -15.48 -10.80 -20.01
C LYS A 32 -14.08 -11.14 -19.51
N VAL A 33 -13.90 -12.36 -19.02
CA VAL A 33 -12.58 -12.87 -18.65
C VAL A 33 -11.71 -13.00 -19.89
N GLN A 34 -10.58 -12.31 -19.89
CA GLN A 34 -9.59 -12.39 -20.97
C GLN A 34 -8.63 -13.56 -20.73
N TRP A 35 -8.12 -13.63 -19.49
CA TRP A 35 -7.20 -14.69 -19.09
C TRP A 35 -7.20 -14.90 -17.57
N ARG A 36 -6.63 -16.04 -17.17
CA ARG A 36 -6.41 -16.42 -15.78
C ARG A 36 -4.99 -16.95 -15.61
N GLN A 37 -4.37 -16.67 -14.45
CA GLN A 37 -3.07 -17.22 -14.07
C GLN A 37 -3.11 -17.66 -12.61
N THR A 38 -2.56 -18.84 -12.33
CA THR A 38 -2.38 -19.30 -10.95
C THR A 38 -1.14 -18.66 -10.37
N LEU A 39 -1.27 -18.08 -9.19
CA LEU A 39 -0.19 -17.46 -8.43
C LEU A 39 0.47 -18.48 -7.51
N ASN A 40 1.77 -18.32 -7.27
CA ASN A 40 2.54 -19.23 -6.40
C ASN A 40 2.23 -19.01 -4.91
N ALA A 41 1.82 -17.80 -4.53
CA ALA A 41 1.46 -17.43 -3.17
C ALA A 41 0.21 -16.55 -3.14
N GLN A 42 -0.41 -16.42 -1.98
CA GLN A 42 -1.57 -15.55 -1.80
C GLN A 42 -1.22 -14.08 -2.07
N SER A 43 -2.22 -13.31 -2.49
CA SER A 43 -2.11 -11.85 -2.56
C SER A 43 -3.27 -11.22 -1.77
N PHE A 44 -2.94 -10.20 -0.98
CA PHE A 44 -3.90 -9.38 -0.23
C PHE A 44 -3.95 -7.95 -0.75
N THR A 45 -2.98 -7.60 -1.60
CA THR A 45 -2.88 -6.28 -2.24
C THR A 45 -3.60 -6.31 -3.58
N PRO A 46 -4.46 -5.33 -3.89
CA PRO A 46 -5.06 -5.21 -5.20
C PRO A 46 -4.01 -5.30 -6.31
N PRO A 47 -4.22 -6.10 -7.38
CA PRO A 47 -3.35 -6.07 -8.53
C PRO A 47 -3.25 -4.66 -9.11
N LEU A 48 -2.10 -4.29 -9.64
CA LEU A 48 -1.92 -3.04 -10.35
C LEU A 48 -1.98 -3.28 -11.86
N VAL A 49 -2.94 -2.65 -12.54
CA VAL A 49 -3.01 -2.63 -14.01
C VAL A 49 -2.42 -1.32 -14.48
N ALA A 50 -1.31 -1.37 -15.19
CA ALA A 50 -0.63 -0.18 -15.71
C ALA A 50 0.36 -0.52 -16.84
N GLY A 51 0.43 0.32 -17.88
CA GLY A 51 1.40 0.21 -18.95
C GLY A 51 1.35 -1.12 -19.72
N ALA A 52 0.15 -1.59 -20.05
CA ALA A 52 -0.11 -2.86 -20.71
C ALA A 52 0.39 -4.09 -19.91
N ARG A 53 0.48 -3.96 -18.58
CA ARG A 53 0.92 -5.03 -17.66
C ARG A 53 -0.01 -5.12 -16.45
N VAL A 54 0.02 -6.29 -15.84
CA VAL A 54 -0.61 -6.53 -14.56
C VAL A 54 0.46 -6.96 -13.56
N PHE A 55 0.57 -6.22 -12.46
CA PHE A 55 1.53 -6.51 -11.39
C PHE A 55 0.81 -7.02 -10.16
N VAL A 56 1.41 -7.99 -9.50
CA VAL A 56 0.87 -8.60 -8.27
C VAL A 56 1.95 -8.63 -7.20
N LEU A 57 1.63 -8.10 -6.02
CA LEU A 57 2.43 -8.26 -4.81
C LEU A 57 1.88 -9.47 -4.03
N GLN A 58 2.70 -10.49 -3.86
CA GLN A 58 2.33 -11.74 -3.18
C GLN A 58 2.83 -11.77 -1.72
N ALA A 59 2.22 -12.63 -0.91
CA ALA A 59 2.54 -12.79 0.51
C ALA A 59 3.94 -13.40 0.76
N ASP A 60 4.55 -14.02 -0.23
CA ASP A 60 5.95 -14.47 -0.18
C ASP A 60 6.97 -13.36 -0.48
N ARG A 61 6.51 -12.10 -0.50
CA ARG A 61 7.30 -10.89 -0.84
C ARG A 61 7.81 -10.86 -2.28
N SER A 62 7.22 -11.66 -3.16
CA SER A 62 7.48 -11.56 -4.59
C SER A 62 6.57 -10.50 -5.24
N VAL A 63 7.12 -9.80 -6.21
CA VAL A 63 6.38 -8.99 -7.17
C VAL A 63 6.47 -9.67 -8.52
N VAL A 64 5.32 -9.94 -9.13
CA VAL A 64 5.23 -10.64 -10.41
C VAL A 64 4.57 -9.72 -11.42
N ALA A 65 5.11 -9.67 -12.63
CA ALA A 65 4.52 -8.97 -13.76
C ALA A 65 4.02 -9.93 -14.82
N PHE A 66 2.85 -9.63 -15.35
CA PHE A 66 2.22 -10.33 -16.44
C PHE A 66 1.95 -9.37 -17.60
N ASP A 67 2.02 -9.88 -18.81
CA ASP A 67 1.54 -9.17 -20.00
C ASP A 67 0.02 -8.97 -19.89
N GLY A 68 -0.44 -7.74 -20.04
CA GLY A 68 -1.85 -7.38 -19.80
C GLY A 68 -2.81 -8.03 -20.81
N ALA A 69 -2.36 -8.23 -22.05
CA ALA A 69 -3.20 -8.80 -23.10
C ALA A 69 -3.28 -10.33 -23.05
N THR A 70 -2.18 -11.00 -22.72
CA THR A 70 -2.04 -12.46 -22.86
C THR A 70 -1.98 -13.21 -21.54
N GLY A 71 -1.70 -12.52 -20.43
CA GLY A 71 -1.46 -13.13 -19.13
C GLY A 71 -0.11 -13.86 -19.03
N ARG A 72 0.75 -13.77 -20.04
CA ARG A 72 2.08 -14.40 -19.99
C ARG A 72 2.92 -13.74 -18.91
N LYS A 73 3.51 -14.54 -18.03
CA LYS A 73 4.44 -14.04 -17.01
C LYS A 73 5.69 -13.44 -17.66
N LEU A 74 6.00 -12.20 -17.34
CA LEU A 74 7.12 -11.45 -17.87
C LEU A 74 8.36 -11.58 -16.99
N TRP A 75 8.19 -11.34 -15.69
CA TRP A 75 9.26 -11.45 -14.70
C TRP A 75 8.72 -11.69 -13.30
N THR A 76 9.59 -12.14 -12.42
CA THR A 76 9.35 -12.23 -10.98
C THR A 76 10.55 -11.64 -10.26
N GLN A 77 10.29 -10.69 -9.38
CA GLN A 77 11.27 -10.16 -8.45
C GLN A 77 10.93 -10.67 -7.06
N GLN A 78 11.79 -11.49 -6.49
CA GLN A 78 11.64 -12.02 -5.14
C GLN A 78 12.66 -11.40 -4.20
N ARG A 79 12.24 -11.14 -2.98
CA ARG A 79 13.10 -10.64 -1.93
C ARG A 79 13.05 -11.57 -0.73
N ALA A 80 14.20 -11.92 -0.18
CA ALA A 80 14.28 -12.54 1.13
C ALA A 80 13.83 -11.52 2.20
N GLY A 81 13.13 -11.97 3.21
CA GLY A 81 12.62 -11.14 4.30
C GLY A 81 12.16 -11.95 5.48
N GLU A 82 11.54 -11.29 6.45
CA GLU A 82 10.98 -11.93 7.63
C GLU A 82 9.89 -12.94 7.22
N PRO A 83 9.79 -14.08 7.89
CA PRO A 83 8.85 -15.14 7.51
C PRO A 83 7.38 -14.72 7.67
N LEU A 84 7.09 -13.87 8.63
CA LEU A 84 5.73 -13.39 8.89
C LEU A 84 5.38 -12.19 8.00
N VAL A 85 4.20 -12.22 7.39
CA VAL A 85 3.61 -11.12 6.62
C VAL A 85 2.19 -10.82 7.06
N LEU A 86 1.78 -9.58 6.94
CA LEU A 86 0.40 -9.16 7.24
C LEU A 86 -0.56 -9.70 6.17
N LYS A 87 -1.69 -10.28 6.63
CA LYS A 87 -2.81 -10.67 5.77
C LYS A 87 -3.72 -9.47 5.48
N GLN A 88 -3.15 -8.38 5.02
CA GLN A 88 -3.88 -7.17 4.62
C GLN A 88 -3.22 -6.52 3.41
N ALA A 89 -3.94 -5.57 2.78
CA ALA A 89 -3.43 -4.87 1.61
C ALA A 89 -2.17 -4.07 1.96
N GLY A 90 -1.14 -4.24 1.15
CA GLY A 90 0.12 -3.51 1.19
C GLY A 90 0.18 -2.38 0.17
N VAL A 91 1.38 -2.01 -0.22
CA VAL A 91 1.65 -0.88 -1.13
C VAL A 91 2.13 -1.41 -2.48
N LEU A 92 1.40 -1.06 -3.54
CA LEU A 92 1.78 -1.33 -4.92
C LEU A 92 1.20 -0.22 -5.82
N LEU A 93 2.05 0.57 -6.47
CA LEU A 93 1.62 1.68 -7.31
C LEU A 93 2.64 2.06 -8.38
N PRO A 94 2.21 2.72 -9.47
CA PRO A 94 3.11 3.28 -10.46
C PRO A 94 3.46 4.73 -10.10
N VAL A 95 4.70 5.12 -10.26
CA VAL A 95 5.15 6.52 -10.22
C VAL A 95 6.01 6.77 -11.44
N LYS A 96 5.50 7.56 -12.41
CA LYS A 96 6.15 7.72 -13.72
C LYS A 96 6.50 6.35 -14.35
N ASN A 97 7.77 6.12 -14.67
CA ASN A 97 8.25 4.84 -15.20
C ASN A 97 8.90 3.96 -14.12
N THR A 98 8.34 3.97 -12.91
CA THR A 98 8.83 3.16 -11.79
C THR A 98 7.65 2.45 -11.12
N LEU A 99 7.76 1.14 -10.97
CA LEU A 99 6.87 0.34 -10.13
C LEU A 99 7.35 0.44 -8.68
N VAL A 100 6.50 0.92 -7.80
CA VAL A 100 6.81 1.06 -6.38
C VAL A 100 6.04 0.02 -5.57
N ALA A 101 6.74 -0.77 -4.78
CA ALA A 101 6.15 -1.78 -3.90
C ALA A 101 6.63 -1.62 -2.46
N GLY A 102 5.76 -1.98 -1.51
CA GLY A 102 6.09 -2.06 -0.09
C GLY A 102 6.59 -3.45 0.27
N LEU A 103 7.86 -3.57 0.67
CA LEU A 103 8.49 -4.83 1.03
C LEU A 103 9.25 -4.71 2.36
N SER A 104 8.82 -5.43 3.39
CA SER A 104 9.52 -5.51 4.69
C SER A 104 9.90 -4.14 5.26
N GLY A 105 8.95 -3.22 5.37
CA GLY A 105 9.18 -1.87 5.92
C GLY A 105 9.93 -0.92 4.99
N ARG A 106 10.13 -1.27 3.72
CA ARG A 106 10.78 -0.44 2.71
C ARG A 106 9.84 -0.17 1.54
N LEU A 107 9.94 1.01 0.95
CA LEU A 107 9.51 1.24 -0.41
C LEU A 107 10.63 0.85 -1.36
N VAL A 108 10.30 0.06 -2.36
CA VAL A 108 11.24 -0.45 -3.37
C VAL A 108 10.75 0.00 -4.73
N GLY A 109 11.57 0.76 -5.44
CA GLY A 109 11.31 1.17 -6.81
C GLY A 109 11.97 0.23 -7.81
N MET A 110 11.19 -0.28 -8.74
CA MET A 110 11.62 -1.27 -9.73
C MET A 110 11.38 -0.78 -11.15
N ASP A 111 12.18 -1.26 -12.08
CA ASP A 111 11.88 -1.13 -13.50
C ASP A 111 10.64 -1.96 -13.85
N PRO A 112 9.55 -1.36 -14.38
CA PRO A 112 8.33 -2.10 -14.67
C PRO A 112 8.48 -3.12 -15.82
N ASN A 113 9.54 -3.01 -16.65
CA ASN A 113 9.78 -3.92 -17.77
C ASN A 113 10.54 -5.18 -17.36
N THR A 114 11.47 -5.05 -16.39
CA THR A 114 12.43 -6.09 -16.05
C THR A 114 12.36 -6.57 -14.61
N GLY A 115 11.70 -5.81 -13.72
CA GLY A 115 11.67 -6.06 -12.27
C GLY A 115 12.97 -5.67 -11.55
N VAL A 116 13.98 -5.14 -12.26
CA VAL A 116 15.24 -4.74 -11.63
C VAL A 116 15.01 -3.60 -10.64
N ILE A 117 15.53 -3.78 -9.43
CA ILE A 117 15.44 -2.78 -8.37
C ILE A 117 16.32 -1.58 -8.75
N ARG A 118 15.73 -0.40 -8.79
CA ARG A 118 16.40 0.89 -9.05
C ARG A 118 16.82 1.57 -7.77
N TRP A 119 15.99 1.46 -6.74
CA TRP A 119 16.22 2.06 -5.43
C TRP A 119 15.42 1.37 -4.33
N GLU A 120 15.86 1.56 -3.08
CA GLU A 120 15.15 1.16 -1.87
C GLU A 120 15.22 2.29 -0.85
N SER A 121 14.11 2.56 -0.20
CA SER A 121 14.01 3.57 0.86
C SER A 121 13.35 2.98 2.11
N ALA A 122 14.07 2.99 3.22
CA ALA A 122 13.56 2.47 4.48
C ALA A 122 12.54 3.44 5.09
N ILE A 123 11.36 2.91 5.43
CA ILE A 123 10.35 3.58 6.25
C ILE A 123 10.53 3.14 7.69
N ALA A 124 10.63 1.83 7.92
CA ALA A 124 10.91 1.25 9.23
C ALA A 124 11.91 0.10 9.10
N THR A 125 12.64 -0.14 10.16
CA THR A 125 13.54 -1.30 10.27
C THR A 125 12.95 -2.28 11.28
N PRO A 126 12.86 -3.58 10.95
CA PRO A 126 12.44 -4.61 11.89
C PRO A 126 13.25 -4.55 13.18
N ARG A 127 12.59 -4.54 14.32
CA ARG A 127 13.20 -4.52 15.64
C ARG A 127 12.46 -5.47 16.55
N GLY A 128 13.16 -6.13 17.44
CA GLY A 128 12.58 -7.06 18.39
C GLY A 128 13.21 -8.43 18.34
N THR A 129 12.77 -9.31 19.23
CA THR A 129 13.33 -10.64 19.45
C THR A 129 12.51 -11.75 18.83
N ASN A 130 11.27 -11.46 18.46
CA ASN A 130 10.35 -12.41 17.83
C ASN A 130 9.76 -11.85 16.52
N ASP A 131 9.16 -12.72 15.70
CA ASP A 131 8.65 -12.38 14.38
C ASP A 131 7.52 -11.33 14.41
N ILE A 132 6.72 -11.29 15.48
CA ILE A 132 5.62 -10.32 15.63
C ILE A 132 6.18 -8.91 15.87
N GLU A 133 7.17 -8.78 16.75
CA GLU A 133 7.83 -7.48 17.02
C GLU A 133 8.59 -6.96 15.80
N ARG A 134 9.04 -7.87 14.92
CA ARG A 134 9.78 -7.53 13.69
C ARG A 134 8.86 -7.20 12.51
N LEU A 135 7.54 -7.31 12.68
CA LEU A 135 6.57 -7.06 11.63
C LEU A 135 6.41 -5.56 11.37
N VAL A 136 6.92 -5.10 10.25
CA VAL A 136 6.90 -3.68 9.83
C VAL A 136 6.43 -3.51 8.38
N ASP A 137 5.58 -4.42 7.90
CA ASP A 137 5.05 -4.34 6.53
C ASP A 137 4.36 -3.01 6.28
N LEU A 138 4.49 -2.48 5.06
CA LEU A 138 3.82 -1.25 4.68
C LEU A 138 2.35 -1.52 4.35
N VAL A 139 1.46 -0.73 4.94
CA VAL A 139 0.02 -0.96 4.92
C VAL A 139 -0.73 0.04 4.04
N TYR A 140 -1.78 -0.45 3.39
CA TYR A 140 -2.74 0.35 2.64
C TYR A 140 -3.81 0.95 3.58
N PRO A 141 -4.38 2.12 3.26
CA PRO A 141 -4.04 3.01 2.18
C PRO A 141 -2.76 3.80 2.42
N TYR A 142 -2.12 4.14 1.33
CA TYR A 142 -1.04 5.12 1.25
C TYR A 142 -1.58 6.42 0.65
N ASP A 143 -0.79 7.48 0.70
CA ASP A 143 -1.12 8.74 0.01
C ASP A 143 -0.01 9.12 -0.96
N ARG A 144 -0.40 9.66 -2.13
CA ARG A 144 0.53 10.12 -3.15
C ARG A 144 0.14 11.49 -3.66
N GLN A 145 1.11 12.40 -3.67
CA GLN A 145 1.00 13.71 -4.31
C GLN A 145 2.23 13.91 -5.23
N GLY A 146 1.98 13.96 -6.53
CA GLY A 146 3.05 14.02 -7.52
C GLY A 146 4.00 12.82 -7.41
N ASP A 147 5.28 13.10 -7.13
CA ASP A 147 6.33 12.08 -6.97
C ASP A 147 6.52 11.65 -5.51
N VAL A 148 5.86 12.30 -4.55
CA VAL A 148 5.99 11.97 -3.13
C VAL A 148 4.93 10.96 -2.72
N VAL A 149 5.38 9.81 -2.26
CA VAL A 149 4.56 8.72 -1.72
C VAL A 149 4.76 8.66 -0.22
N CYS A 150 3.67 8.78 0.53
CA CYS A 150 3.65 8.65 1.98
C CYS A 150 2.97 7.34 2.37
N VAL A 151 3.56 6.62 3.28
CA VAL A 151 3.10 5.29 3.71
C VAL A 151 3.26 5.11 5.21
N ARG A 152 2.57 4.14 5.77
CA ARG A 152 2.76 3.68 7.15
C ARG A 152 3.37 2.29 7.17
N ALA A 153 4.37 2.10 8.03
CA ALA A 153 4.81 0.78 8.48
C ALA A 153 3.95 0.36 9.69
N PHE A 154 3.46 -0.87 9.64
CA PHE A 154 2.59 -1.46 10.66
C PHE A 154 3.15 -1.23 12.08
N GLN A 155 2.31 -0.70 12.97
CA GLN A 155 2.61 -0.41 14.39
C GLN A 155 3.93 0.33 14.64
N SER A 156 4.46 1.08 13.67
CA SER A 156 5.78 1.69 13.75
C SER A 156 5.78 3.16 13.33
N GLN A 157 6.00 3.45 12.07
CA GLN A 157 6.29 4.79 11.57
C GLN A 157 5.41 5.15 10.36
N VAL A 158 5.25 6.45 10.16
CA VAL A 158 4.84 7.05 8.89
C VAL A 158 6.06 7.67 8.22
N GLY A 159 6.20 7.53 6.93
CA GLY A 159 7.27 8.16 6.18
C GLY A 159 6.85 8.53 4.77
N CYS A 160 7.49 9.55 4.23
CA CYS A 160 7.32 10.00 2.85
C CYS A 160 8.63 9.84 2.08
N VAL A 161 8.53 9.42 0.83
CA VAL A 161 9.65 9.17 -0.08
C VAL A 161 9.37 9.85 -1.40
N ASN A 162 10.36 10.52 -1.97
CA ASN A 162 10.33 10.90 -3.39
C ASN A 162 10.57 9.64 -4.21
N ALA A 163 9.52 9.10 -4.80
CA ALA A 163 9.53 7.81 -5.48
C ALA A 163 10.18 7.87 -6.89
N ASP A 164 10.43 9.05 -7.44
CA ASP A 164 11.20 9.21 -8.67
C ASP A 164 12.69 8.95 -8.41
N ARG A 165 13.19 9.39 -7.23
CA ARG A 165 14.61 9.33 -6.85
C ARG A 165 14.92 8.28 -5.79
N GLY A 166 13.91 7.69 -5.13
CA GLY A 166 14.08 6.79 -4.01
C GLY A 166 14.58 7.46 -2.72
N GLN A 167 14.50 8.79 -2.64
CA GLN A 167 15.02 9.55 -1.50
C GLN A 167 13.96 9.67 -0.41
N SER A 168 14.32 9.32 0.82
CA SER A 168 13.49 9.61 2.00
C SER A 168 13.35 11.12 2.16
N VAL A 169 12.11 11.57 2.31
CA VAL A 169 11.81 12.97 2.65
C VAL A 169 11.84 13.13 4.17
N TRP A 170 11.10 12.28 4.87
CA TRP A 170 11.10 12.20 6.33
C TRP A 170 10.47 10.88 6.80
N THR A 171 10.72 10.53 8.06
CA THR A 171 10.00 9.49 8.81
C THR A 171 9.64 10.01 10.20
N ARG A 172 8.49 9.58 10.74
CA ARG A 172 8.03 9.92 12.11
C ARG A 172 7.41 8.72 12.79
N PRO A 173 7.67 8.51 14.08
CA PRO A 173 7.01 7.46 14.85
C PRO A 173 5.53 7.80 15.06
N VAL A 174 4.64 7.08 14.39
CA VAL A 174 3.18 7.18 14.53
C VAL A 174 2.62 5.77 14.39
N ALA A 175 2.54 5.06 15.51
CA ALA A 175 2.12 3.67 15.53
C ALA A 175 0.61 3.51 15.28
N ASN A 176 0.24 2.66 14.32
CA ASN A 176 -1.12 2.16 14.07
C ASN A 176 -1.07 0.98 13.10
N GLU A 177 -2.18 0.27 13.00
CA GLU A 177 -2.38 -0.87 12.10
C GLU A 177 -3.00 -0.46 10.76
N ARG A 178 -3.59 0.71 10.67
CA ARG A 178 -4.27 1.23 9.49
C ARG A 178 -3.38 2.18 8.72
N GLY A 179 -3.68 2.36 7.43
CA GLY A 179 -2.97 3.28 6.57
C GLY A 179 -3.17 4.75 6.92
N ILE A 180 -2.81 5.59 6.01
CA ILE A 180 -2.86 7.05 6.11
C ILE A 180 -3.66 7.64 4.94
N GLY A 181 -4.01 8.91 5.03
CA GLY A 181 -4.51 9.71 3.92
C GLY A 181 -3.87 11.08 3.92
N GLY A 182 -4.06 11.86 2.89
CA GLY A 182 -3.47 13.19 2.85
C GLY A 182 -3.96 14.04 1.68
N ASN A 183 -3.40 15.22 1.60
CA ASN A 183 -3.51 16.16 0.49
C ASN A 183 -2.14 16.76 0.17
N GLU A 184 -2.08 17.81 -0.63
CA GLU A 184 -0.83 18.47 -1.03
C GLU A 184 -0.01 19.00 0.16
N GLN A 185 -0.65 19.35 1.28
CA GLN A 185 -0.01 19.99 2.43
C GLN A 185 0.15 19.07 3.62
N LEU A 186 -0.79 18.16 3.84
CA LEU A 186 -0.90 17.37 5.06
C LEU A 186 -0.90 15.86 4.79
N VAL A 187 -0.35 15.12 5.75
CA VAL A 187 -0.52 13.68 5.91
C VAL A 187 -1.28 13.44 7.20
N ILE A 188 -2.44 12.80 7.11
CA ILE A 188 -3.30 12.50 8.24
C ILE A 188 -3.01 11.07 8.71
N ALA A 189 -2.62 10.96 9.96
CA ALA A 189 -2.13 9.72 10.55
C ALA A 189 -2.82 9.46 11.90
N PRO A 190 -3.91 8.68 11.94
CA PRO A 190 -4.49 8.21 13.19
C PRO A 190 -3.48 7.36 13.97
N GLN A 191 -3.47 7.46 15.30
CA GLN A 191 -2.70 6.61 16.20
C GLN A 191 -3.57 5.46 16.73
N SER A 192 -2.95 4.41 17.25
CA SER A 192 -3.63 3.26 17.82
C SER A 192 -4.51 3.60 19.03
N ASN A 193 -4.19 4.69 19.74
CA ASN A 193 -4.98 5.20 20.87
C ASN A 193 -6.17 6.11 20.47
N GLY A 194 -6.42 6.29 19.16
CA GLY A 194 -7.50 7.13 18.62
C GLY A 194 -7.16 8.62 18.48
N VAL A 195 -5.97 9.06 18.86
CA VAL A 195 -5.48 10.41 18.56
C VAL A 195 -5.24 10.53 17.06
N VAL A 196 -5.72 11.61 16.44
CA VAL A 196 -5.48 11.87 15.02
C VAL A 196 -4.46 13.00 14.89
N GLN A 197 -3.38 12.74 14.15
CA GLN A 197 -2.36 13.73 13.87
C GLN A 197 -2.37 14.14 12.41
N ALA A 198 -2.16 15.43 12.15
CA ALA A 198 -1.80 15.97 10.85
C ALA A 198 -0.33 16.37 10.86
N LEU A 199 0.40 15.81 9.91
CA LEU A 199 1.82 16.09 9.71
C LEU A 199 2.00 16.90 8.43
N ASN A 200 2.92 17.86 8.45
CA ASN A 200 3.32 18.58 7.25
C ASN A 200 3.95 17.62 6.24
N ARG A 201 3.45 17.60 5.02
CA ARG A 201 3.93 16.69 3.97
C ARG A 201 5.40 16.91 3.61
N ALA A 202 5.89 18.14 3.65
CA ALA A 202 7.24 18.46 3.21
C ALA A 202 8.32 18.06 4.23
N ASN A 203 8.02 18.10 5.54
CA ASN A 203 9.05 17.88 6.58
C ASN A 203 8.64 16.94 7.72
N GLY A 204 7.38 16.47 7.74
CA GLY A 204 6.86 15.57 8.76
C GLY A 204 6.65 16.23 10.13
N GLU A 205 6.70 17.54 10.23
CA GLU A 205 6.38 18.24 11.48
C GLU A 205 4.88 18.15 11.78
N ARG A 206 4.55 18.03 13.07
CA ARG A 206 3.16 18.01 13.49
C ARG A 206 2.56 19.41 13.34
N VAL A 207 1.48 19.51 12.54
CA VAL A 207 0.74 20.76 12.33
C VAL A 207 -0.37 20.87 13.37
N TRP A 208 -1.13 19.80 13.57
CA TRP A 208 -2.15 19.72 14.62
C TRP A 208 -2.36 18.25 15.05
N ASP A 209 -2.98 18.08 16.20
CA ASP A 209 -3.55 16.81 16.64
C ASP A 209 -4.89 17.04 17.32
N THR A 210 -5.67 15.97 17.46
CA THR A 210 -6.92 15.98 18.20
C THR A 210 -7.11 14.69 19.00
N GLU A 211 -7.48 14.84 20.25
CA GLU A 211 -7.83 13.75 21.16
C GLU A 211 -9.34 13.46 21.23
N ARG A 212 -10.16 14.14 20.40
CA ARG A 212 -11.63 13.99 20.42
C ARG A 212 -12.09 12.57 20.13
N LEU A 213 -11.28 11.77 19.43
CA LEU A 213 -11.54 10.38 19.08
C LEU A 213 -10.69 9.39 19.88
N LYS A 214 -10.08 9.85 21.00
CA LYS A 214 -9.26 9.01 21.87
C LYS A 214 -10.03 7.78 22.36
N TYR A 215 -9.32 6.66 22.44
CA TYR A 215 -9.84 5.32 22.79
C TYR A 215 -10.78 4.69 21.74
N ARG A 216 -10.87 5.26 20.53
CA ARG A 216 -11.61 4.66 19.42
C ARG A 216 -10.66 3.95 18.45
N THR A 217 -11.10 2.82 17.93
CA THR A 217 -10.39 2.13 16.84
C THR A 217 -10.84 2.74 15.52
N LEU A 218 -9.97 3.58 14.94
CA LEU A 218 -10.29 4.37 13.76
C LEU A 218 -9.91 3.64 12.46
N SER A 219 -10.70 3.86 11.41
CA SER A 219 -10.33 3.50 10.04
C SER A 219 -9.14 4.32 9.56
N ALA A 220 -8.60 3.96 8.39
CA ALA A 220 -7.78 4.88 7.64
C ALA A 220 -8.58 6.13 7.26
N PRO A 221 -7.95 7.32 7.24
CA PRO A 221 -8.63 8.58 6.92
C PRO A 221 -8.88 8.72 5.42
N LEU A 222 -10.05 9.27 5.07
CA LEU A 222 -10.32 9.78 3.73
C LEU A 222 -10.27 11.31 3.79
N VAL A 223 -9.29 11.89 3.11
CA VAL A 223 -9.11 13.34 3.07
C VAL A 223 -9.87 13.89 1.86
N THR A 224 -10.71 14.90 2.10
CA THR A 224 -11.51 15.58 1.08
C THR A 224 -11.30 17.08 1.19
N PRO A 225 -11.71 17.90 0.19
CA PRO A 225 -11.67 19.35 0.29
C PRO A 225 -12.49 19.94 1.45
N ARG A 226 -13.45 19.16 1.99
CA ARG A 226 -14.35 19.60 3.08
C ARG A 226 -13.90 19.13 4.46
N GLY A 227 -12.84 18.31 4.55
CA GLY A 227 -12.34 17.79 5.81
C GLY A 227 -11.91 16.33 5.73
N VAL A 228 -11.54 15.79 6.86
CA VAL A 228 -11.06 14.41 7.04
C VAL A 228 -12.20 13.54 7.56
N LEU A 229 -12.53 12.49 6.82
CA LEU A 229 -13.52 11.49 7.24
C LEU A 229 -12.82 10.31 7.89
N LEU A 230 -13.36 9.87 9.01
CA LEU A 230 -12.90 8.70 9.76
C LEU A 230 -14.12 7.91 10.24
N ALA A 231 -14.05 6.60 10.17
CA ALA A 231 -15.02 5.72 10.78
C ALA A 231 -14.42 4.99 11.99
N ASP A 232 -15.25 4.53 12.92
CA ASP A 232 -14.81 3.67 14.02
C ASP A 232 -15.48 2.29 13.97
N ASN A 233 -15.03 1.40 14.88
CA ASN A 233 -15.56 0.05 15.01
C ASN A 233 -16.97 0.00 15.64
N ALA A 234 -17.50 1.14 16.13
CA ALA A 234 -18.87 1.29 16.61
C ALA A 234 -19.83 1.84 15.54
N SER A 235 -19.40 1.84 14.26
CA SER A 235 -20.17 2.31 13.09
C SER A 235 -20.49 3.81 13.09
N TRP A 236 -19.66 4.63 13.75
CA TRP A 236 -19.73 6.08 13.66
C TRP A 236 -18.84 6.62 12.55
N LEU A 237 -19.33 7.64 11.86
CA LEU A 237 -18.58 8.42 10.89
C LEU A 237 -18.32 9.82 11.46
N TYR A 238 -17.06 10.21 11.45
CA TYR A 238 -16.58 11.52 11.94
C TYR A 238 -16.08 12.35 10.78
N VAL A 239 -16.37 13.65 10.85
CA VAL A 239 -15.82 14.66 9.95
C VAL A 239 -15.02 15.65 10.80
N LEU A 240 -13.72 15.73 10.55
CA LEU A 240 -12.83 16.73 11.12
C LEU A 240 -12.63 17.83 10.07
N SER A 241 -13.08 19.03 10.38
CA SER A 241 -12.95 20.23 9.54
C SER A 241 -11.83 21.12 10.05
#